data_079fbf3274d32176757d7b6d609daf51
#
_entry.id   079fbf3274d32176757d7b6d609daf51
#
_cell.length_a   1.000
_cell.length_b   1.000
_cell.length_c   1.000
_cell.angle_alpha   90.00
_cell.angle_beta   90.00
_cell.angle_gamma   90.00
#
_symmetry.space_group_name_H-M   'P 1'
#
loop_
_entity.id
_entity.type
_entity.pdbx_description
1 polymer ?
#
loop_
_entity_poly.entity_id
_entity_poly.type
_entity_poly.pdbx_seq_one_letter_code
_entity_poly.pdbx_strand_id
1 'polypeptide(L)'
;MKKKHLSLITLALVASIMMGCKASSTKAQAANDVKEAQAADTLVVSTDSCILQEGEIVQCAISVDYPTEPNELSKNIRTILNEELANLYLGNMNGDQIEKQESYKGDLANGNLVIEKYCKDNFAYLKSQMKDLKDADPRADANMSYDIRLNKEAETDSYVTYHCFSYVYLAGAHGSTFERSFNIVKATGKKLSQVVDTARVKDLQPILRKGVLSYLNQQSGTESQTENEEQITDAQLNDYLFIENGIIPLPSSSPYLAKDGVHFIYQQYEIGPYVMGLVSFTVPLEKIKPYLTGEALKLLK
;
A
#
# COMPACT_ATOMS: atom_id res chain seq x y z
N MET A 1 4.89 1.82 -55.80
CA MET A 1 6.21 2.28 -56.34
C MET A 1 6.90 3.17 -55.32
N LYS A 2 8.22 2.98 -55.14
CA LYS A 2 9.21 3.78 -54.33
C LYS A 2 9.14 3.55 -52.82
N LYS A 3 10.20 3.23 -52.16
CA LYS A 3 11.56 2.69 -52.26
C LYS A 3 12.09 2.77 -50.81
N LYS A 4 12.74 1.68 -50.42
CA LYS A 4 13.47 1.47 -49.17
C LYS A 4 14.67 2.43 -49.04
N HIS A 5 14.99 2.85 -47.80
CA HIS A 5 16.39 3.14 -47.45
C HIS A 5 16.75 2.45 -46.12
N LEU A 6 17.63 1.53 -46.29
CA LEU A 6 18.42 0.81 -45.28
C LEU A 6 19.70 1.63 -45.07
N SER A 7 20.08 1.90 -43.83
CA SER A 7 21.44 2.43 -43.54
C SER A 7 22.10 1.59 -42.46
N LEU A 8 23.09 0.82 -42.91
CA LEU A 8 24.12 0.16 -42.11
C LEU A 8 25.10 1.22 -41.62
N ILE A 9 25.52 1.19 -40.37
CA ILE A 9 26.78 1.78 -39.90
C ILE A 9 27.58 0.72 -39.13
N THR A 10 28.79 0.63 -39.56
CA THR A 10 29.84 -0.37 -39.39
C THR A 10 30.50 -0.32 -38.02
N LEU A 11 30.87 -1.49 -37.57
CA LEU A 11 31.77 -1.88 -36.48
C LEU A 11 33.20 -1.34 -36.69
N ALA A 12 33.84 -0.79 -35.68
CA ALA A 12 35.27 -0.60 -35.62
C ALA A 12 35.84 -1.18 -34.31
N LEU A 13 36.59 -2.27 -34.51
CA LEU A 13 37.37 -2.98 -33.51
C LEU A 13 38.75 -2.32 -33.45
N VAL A 14 39.23 -1.93 -32.27
CA VAL A 14 40.64 -1.60 -32.05
C VAL A 14 41.19 -2.46 -30.93
N ALA A 15 42.04 -3.41 -31.32
CA ALA A 15 42.91 -4.19 -30.45
C ALA A 15 44.24 -3.43 -30.27
N SER A 16 44.69 -3.28 -29.02
CA SER A 16 46.09 -2.89 -28.75
C SER A 16 46.68 -3.86 -27.74
N ILE A 17 47.63 -4.62 -28.25
CA ILE A 17 48.52 -5.50 -27.49
C ILE A 17 49.70 -4.64 -27.01
N MET A 18 50.06 -4.73 -25.73
CA MET A 18 51.41 -4.41 -25.26
C MET A 18 51.91 -5.41 -24.22
N MET A 19 53.07 -5.96 -24.53
CA MET A 19 53.86 -6.90 -23.74
C MET A 19 54.56 -6.26 -22.52
N GLY A 20 54.57 -6.97 -21.44
CA GLY A 20 55.73 -7.41 -20.65
C GLY A 20 56.49 -6.41 -19.77
N CYS A 21 56.55 -6.73 -18.48
CA CYS A 21 57.85 -7.01 -17.78
C CYS A 21 57.56 -7.46 -16.34
N LYS A 22 58.21 -8.56 -15.95
CA LYS A 22 58.30 -9.10 -14.60
C LYS A 22 59.15 -8.20 -13.69
N ALA A 23 58.66 -7.95 -12.47
CA ALA A 23 59.54 -7.77 -11.30
C ALA A 23 58.79 -8.26 -10.05
N SER A 24 59.42 -9.19 -9.36
CA SER A 24 59.03 -9.77 -8.08
C SER A 24 59.31 -8.81 -6.94
N SER A 25 58.33 -8.58 -6.04
CA SER A 25 58.64 -8.27 -4.64
C SER A 25 57.41 -8.60 -3.76
N THR A 26 57.64 -9.56 -2.86
CA THR A 26 56.79 -9.99 -1.79
C THR A 26 56.60 -8.86 -0.76
N LYS A 27 55.37 -8.39 -0.57
CA LYS A 27 54.96 -7.74 0.68
C LYS A 27 53.51 -8.13 0.99
N ALA A 28 53.31 -8.57 2.22
CA ALA A 28 52.02 -8.94 2.79
C ALA A 28 50.97 -7.82 2.59
N GLN A 29 49.85 -8.13 2.00
CA GLN A 29 48.76 -7.23 1.80
C GLN A 29 47.62 -7.70 2.72
N ALA A 30 47.34 -6.90 3.74
CA ALA A 30 46.13 -7.01 4.55
C ALA A 30 44.95 -6.83 3.61
N ALA A 31 44.10 -7.85 3.52
CA ALA A 31 42.85 -7.82 2.79
C ALA A 31 41.91 -6.81 3.47
N ASN A 32 41.74 -5.65 2.89
CA ASN A 32 40.58 -4.82 3.11
C ASN A 32 39.45 -5.37 2.26
N ASP A 33 38.62 -6.21 2.87
CA ASP A 33 37.30 -6.54 2.36
C ASP A 33 36.41 -5.29 2.47
N VAL A 34 36.53 -4.38 1.54
CA VAL A 34 35.46 -3.42 1.23
C VAL A 34 34.42 -4.23 0.48
N LYS A 35 33.40 -4.72 1.20
CA LYS A 35 32.15 -5.13 0.55
C LYS A 35 31.64 -3.94 -0.24
N GLU A 36 31.79 -3.98 -1.56
CA GLU A 36 31.00 -3.14 -2.45
C GLU A 36 29.55 -3.33 -2.05
N ALA A 37 28.89 -2.25 -1.64
CA ALA A 37 27.46 -2.25 -1.41
C ALA A 37 26.83 -2.57 -2.78
N GLN A 38 26.38 -3.81 -2.95
CA GLN A 38 25.59 -4.22 -4.10
C GLN A 38 24.39 -3.31 -4.15
N ALA A 39 24.22 -2.58 -5.27
CA ALA A 39 23.00 -1.80 -5.50
C ALA A 39 21.80 -2.72 -5.28
N ALA A 40 20.90 -2.32 -4.41
CA ALA A 40 19.75 -3.16 -4.07
C ALA A 40 18.90 -3.37 -5.33
N ASP A 41 18.73 -4.63 -5.73
CA ASP A 41 17.96 -4.99 -6.92
C ASP A 41 16.57 -4.35 -6.86
N THR A 42 16.17 -3.73 -7.96
CA THR A 42 14.81 -3.18 -8.11
C THR A 42 13.80 -4.32 -8.14
N LEU A 43 12.72 -4.20 -7.35
CA LEU A 43 11.65 -5.18 -7.34
C LEU A 43 10.85 -5.13 -8.65
N VAL A 44 10.93 -6.18 -9.44
CA VAL A 44 10.16 -6.33 -10.68
C VAL A 44 8.80 -6.94 -10.36
N VAL A 45 7.73 -6.30 -10.82
CA VAL A 45 6.35 -6.75 -10.63
C VAL A 45 5.62 -6.84 -11.98
N SER A 46 4.60 -7.72 -12.03
CA SER A 46 3.53 -7.68 -13.04
C SER A 46 2.21 -7.39 -12.36
N THR A 47 1.30 -6.69 -13.01
CA THR A 47 -0.06 -6.52 -12.50
C THR A 47 -0.90 -7.73 -12.92
N ASP A 48 -1.18 -8.60 -11.95
CA ASP A 48 -2.07 -9.74 -12.11
C ASP A 48 -3.46 -9.36 -11.61
N SER A 49 -4.53 -9.83 -12.27
CA SER A 49 -5.90 -9.46 -11.89
C SER A 49 -6.90 -10.59 -12.15
N CYS A 50 -8.01 -10.57 -11.41
CA CYS A 50 -9.17 -11.43 -11.60
C CYS A 50 -10.44 -10.62 -11.41
N ILE A 51 -11.39 -10.75 -12.33
CA ILE A 51 -12.72 -10.16 -12.24
C ILE A 51 -13.74 -11.28 -12.42
N LEU A 52 -14.64 -11.43 -11.45
CA LEU A 52 -15.78 -12.34 -11.52
C LEU A 52 -17.06 -11.52 -11.39
N GLN A 53 -18.03 -11.83 -12.25
CA GLN A 53 -19.28 -11.06 -12.32
C GLN A 53 -20.44 -11.99 -12.63
N GLU A 54 -21.61 -11.74 -12.01
CA GLU A 54 -22.88 -12.39 -12.31
C GLU A 54 -23.93 -11.32 -12.66
N GLY A 55 -24.21 -11.18 -13.96
CA GLY A 55 -25.02 -10.06 -14.47
C GLY A 55 -24.41 -8.71 -14.13
N GLU A 56 -25.26 -7.74 -13.77
CA GLU A 56 -24.86 -6.42 -13.26
C GLU A 56 -25.01 -6.32 -11.73
N ILE A 57 -25.33 -7.45 -11.07
CA ILE A 57 -25.78 -7.44 -9.67
C ILE A 57 -24.71 -7.88 -8.66
N VAL A 58 -23.75 -8.73 -9.06
CA VAL A 58 -22.65 -9.14 -8.18
C VAL A 58 -21.33 -9.07 -8.92
N GLN A 59 -20.35 -8.39 -8.34
CA GLN A 59 -19.01 -8.28 -8.91
C GLN A 59 -17.94 -8.38 -7.83
N CYS A 60 -16.87 -9.12 -8.12
CA CYS A 60 -15.62 -9.09 -7.36
C CYS A 60 -14.45 -8.83 -8.32
N ALA A 61 -13.62 -7.86 -7.99
CA ALA A 61 -12.41 -7.53 -8.74
C ALA A 61 -11.21 -7.48 -7.78
N ILE A 62 -10.12 -8.14 -8.15
CA ILE A 62 -8.84 -8.10 -7.42
C ILE A 62 -7.73 -7.83 -8.42
N SER A 63 -6.87 -6.84 -8.09
CA SER A 63 -5.68 -6.50 -8.86
C SER A 63 -4.48 -6.35 -7.93
N VAL A 64 -3.35 -6.96 -8.29
CA VAL A 64 -2.13 -6.95 -7.46
C VAL A 64 -0.90 -6.77 -8.32
N ASP A 65 -0.03 -5.83 -7.96
CA ASP A 65 1.33 -5.76 -8.48
C ASP A 65 2.17 -6.87 -7.85
N TYR A 66 2.26 -8.00 -8.57
CA TYR A 66 2.80 -9.24 -8.06
C TYR A 66 4.28 -9.41 -8.45
N PRO A 67 5.20 -9.72 -7.49
CA PRO A 67 6.61 -9.90 -7.78
C PRO A 67 6.88 -11.07 -8.72
N THR A 68 7.71 -10.87 -9.75
CA THR A 68 7.99 -11.90 -10.77
C THR A 68 9.34 -12.60 -10.58
N GLU A 69 10.30 -11.95 -9.91
CA GLU A 69 11.64 -12.48 -9.74
C GLU A 69 11.71 -13.68 -8.77
N PRO A 70 12.59 -14.67 -9.00
CA PRO A 70 12.72 -15.84 -8.12
C PRO A 70 13.64 -15.62 -6.90
N ASN A 71 13.92 -14.36 -6.53
CA ASN A 71 14.79 -14.01 -5.41
C ASN A 71 14.05 -14.04 -4.04
N GLU A 72 14.80 -14.01 -2.94
CA GLU A 72 14.25 -14.10 -1.58
C GLU A 72 13.34 -12.91 -1.22
N LEU A 73 13.67 -11.71 -1.68
CA LEU A 73 12.82 -10.53 -1.46
C LEU A 73 11.44 -10.73 -2.10
N SER A 74 11.40 -11.16 -3.35
CA SER A 74 10.15 -11.46 -4.06
C SER A 74 9.34 -12.56 -3.39
N LYS A 75 9.97 -13.63 -2.90
CA LYS A 75 9.28 -14.70 -2.14
C LYS A 75 8.64 -14.16 -0.85
N ASN A 76 9.38 -13.35 -0.10
CA ASN A 76 8.87 -12.75 1.14
C ASN A 76 7.70 -11.81 0.85
N ILE A 77 7.79 -10.97 -0.20
CA ILE A 77 6.71 -10.07 -0.59
C ILE A 77 5.48 -10.86 -1.04
N ARG A 78 5.62 -11.93 -1.82
CA ARG A 78 4.51 -12.82 -2.20
C ARG A 78 3.81 -13.40 -0.97
N THR A 79 4.56 -13.81 0.04
CA THR A 79 4.00 -14.29 1.31
C THR A 79 3.19 -13.18 2.00
N ILE A 80 3.73 -11.97 2.08
CA ILE A 80 3.03 -10.82 2.66
C ILE A 80 1.75 -10.51 1.88
N LEU A 81 1.80 -10.45 0.54
CA LEU A 81 0.63 -10.18 -0.29
C LEU A 81 -0.45 -11.27 -0.14
N ASN A 82 -0.04 -12.54 -0.02
CA ASN A 82 -0.93 -13.66 0.25
C ASN A 82 -1.66 -13.50 1.61
N GLU A 83 -0.93 -13.10 2.66
CA GLU A 83 -1.50 -12.81 3.98
C GLU A 83 -2.44 -11.60 3.94
N GLU A 84 -2.07 -10.54 3.20
CA GLU A 84 -2.91 -9.36 3.02
C GLU A 84 -4.24 -9.71 2.34
N LEU A 85 -4.20 -10.50 1.25
CA LEU A 85 -5.40 -10.95 0.55
C LEU A 85 -6.29 -11.83 1.44
N ALA A 86 -5.70 -12.70 2.27
CA ALA A 86 -6.46 -13.49 3.23
C ALA A 86 -7.15 -12.61 4.30
N ASN A 87 -6.47 -11.57 4.78
CA ASN A 87 -7.04 -10.62 5.74
C ASN A 87 -8.18 -9.77 5.15
N LEU A 88 -8.18 -9.56 3.84
CA LEU A 88 -9.22 -8.81 3.09
C LEU A 88 -10.41 -9.70 2.67
N TYR A 89 -10.53 -10.90 3.20
CA TYR A 89 -11.72 -11.71 2.97
C TYR A 89 -12.96 -11.10 3.62
N LEU A 90 -14.03 -10.91 2.85
CA LEU A 90 -15.27 -10.24 3.28
C LEU A 90 -15.92 -10.89 4.51
N GLY A 91 -15.88 -12.23 4.60
CA GLY A 91 -16.39 -12.94 5.75
C GLY A 91 -15.69 -12.58 7.07
N ASN A 92 -14.41 -12.17 7.02
CA ASN A 92 -13.69 -11.68 8.21
C ASN A 92 -14.15 -10.29 8.66
N MET A 93 -14.69 -9.47 7.74
CA MET A 93 -15.03 -8.06 7.99
C MET A 93 -16.41 -7.87 8.61
N ASN A 94 -17.35 -8.82 8.43
CA ASN A 94 -18.74 -8.68 8.87
C ASN A 94 -18.98 -9.08 10.33
N GLY A 95 -17.93 -9.35 11.13
CA GLY A 95 -18.08 -9.64 12.55
C GLY A 95 -18.80 -10.96 12.89
N ASP A 96 -19.26 -11.69 11.89
CA ASP A 96 -19.71 -13.05 12.08
C ASP A 96 -18.51 -13.89 12.53
N GLN A 97 -18.73 -14.82 13.47
CA GLN A 97 -17.70 -15.74 13.98
C GLN A 97 -17.30 -16.76 12.90
N ILE A 98 -16.98 -16.26 11.72
CA ILE A 98 -16.45 -17.06 10.62
C ILE A 98 -14.97 -17.33 10.94
N GLU A 99 -14.55 -18.56 10.81
CA GLU A 99 -13.14 -18.93 10.92
C GLU A 99 -12.32 -18.03 10.01
N LYS A 100 -11.28 -17.39 10.57
CA LYS A 100 -10.35 -16.53 9.82
C LYS A 100 -9.89 -17.29 8.58
N GLN A 101 -10.08 -16.69 7.39
CA GLN A 101 -9.64 -17.33 6.16
C GLN A 101 -8.14 -17.62 6.22
N GLU A 102 -7.76 -18.87 5.98
CA GLU A 102 -6.36 -19.25 5.87
C GLU A 102 -5.76 -18.70 4.56
N SER A 103 -4.50 -18.29 4.65
CA SER A 103 -3.72 -17.92 3.48
C SER A 103 -3.59 -19.09 2.51
N TYR A 104 -3.58 -18.81 1.21
CA TYR A 104 -3.37 -19.82 0.17
C TYR A 104 -2.09 -20.62 0.39
N LYS A 105 -2.17 -21.95 0.29
CA LYS A 105 -1.08 -22.90 0.56
C LYS A 105 -0.41 -23.46 -0.70
N GLY A 106 -0.87 -23.06 -1.88
CA GLY A 106 -0.31 -23.51 -3.15
C GLY A 106 0.95 -22.76 -3.55
N ASP A 107 1.28 -22.82 -4.84
CA ASP A 107 2.46 -22.15 -5.41
C ASP A 107 2.29 -20.62 -5.43
N LEU A 108 3.00 -19.93 -4.56
CA LEU A 108 3.04 -18.46 -4.52
C LEU A 108 3.86 -17.83 -5.65
N ALA A 109 4.59 -18.61 -6.47
CA ALA A 109 5.26 -18.05 -7.63
C ALA A 109 4.27 -17.70 -8.77
N ASN A 110 3.08 -18.29 -8.75
CA ASN A 110 2.02 -18.03 -9.71
C ASN A 110 0.97 -17.07 -9.12
N GLY A 111 1.14 -15.75 -9.37
CA GLY A 111 0.25 -14.71 -8.87
C GLY A 111 -1.20 -14.87 -9.33
N ASN A 112 -1.42 -15.28 -10.58
CA ASN A 112 -2.76 -15.50 -11.10
C ASN A 112 -3.55 -16.53 -10.30
N LEU A 113 -2.93 -17.66 -9.91
CA LEU A 113 -3.59 -18.67 -9.08
C LEU A 113 -3.94 -18.18 -7.68
N VAL A 114 -3.03 -17.38 -7.08
CA VAL A 114 -3.26 -16.76 -5.76
C VAL A 114 -4.45 -15.81 -5.83
N ILE A 115 -4.46 -14.91 -6.80
CA ILE A 115 -5.48 -13.87 -6.97
C ILE A 115 -6.83 -14.48 -7.33
N GLU A 116 -6.83 -15.47 -8.25
CA GLU A 116 -8.04 -16.18 -8.65
C GLU A 116 -8.72 -16.88 -7.46
N LYS A 117 -7.94 -17.48 -6.55
CA LYS A 117 -8.46 -18.12 -5.35
C LYS A 117 -9.23 -17.11 -4.48
N TYR A 118 -8.61 -15.98 -4.14
CA TYR A 118 -9.25 -14.98 -3.30
C TYR A 118 -10.42 -14.27 -3.98
N CYS A 119 -10.34 -14.08 -5.29
CA CYS A 119 -11.45 -13.54 -6.07
C CYS A 119 -12.66 -14.48 -6.05
N LYS A 120 -12.46 -15.80 -6.24
CA LYS A 120 -13.52 -16.82 -6.16
C LYS A 120 -14.15 -16.87 -4.76
N ASP A 121 -13.36 -16.82 -3.70
CA ASP A 121 -13.88 -16.89 -2.34
C ASP A 121 -14.74 -15.67 -2.00
N ASN A 122 -14.24 -14.46 -2.29
CA ASN A 122 -15.00 -13.23 -2.08
C ASN A 122 -16.26 -13.16 -2.96
N PHE A 123 -16.16 -13.61 -4.21
CA PHE A 123 -17.31 -13.67 -5.11
C PHE A 123 -18.38 -14.65 -4.61
N ALA A 124 -17.97 -15.82 -4.10
CA ALA A 124 -18.89 -16.79 -3.51
C ALA A 124 -19.59 -16.21 -2.27
N TYR A 125 -18.85 -15.46 -1.43
CA TYR A 125 -19.41 -14.75 -0.29
C TYR A 125 -20.45 -13.71 -0.72
N LEU A 126 -20.11 -12.84 -1.69
CA LEU A 126 -21.06 -11.84 -2.22
C LEU A 126 -22.33 -12.49 -2.78
N LYS A 127 -22.21 -13.61 -3.49
CA LYS A 127 -23.37 -14.36 -4.01
C LYS A 127 -24.23 -14.91 -2.88
N SER A 128 -23.63 -15.40 -1.78
CA SER A 128 -24.37 -15.82 -0.60
C SER A 128 -25.15 -14.66 0.01
N GLN A 129 -24.50 -13.50 0.21
CA GLN A 129 -25.16 -12.30 0.75
C GLN A 129 -26.30 -11.81 -0.17
N MET A 130 -26.09 -11.83 -1.48
CA MET A 130 -27.15 -11.47 -2.44
C MET A 130 -28.33 -12.45 -2.38
N LYS A 131 -28.06 -13.75 -2.24
CA LYS A 131 -29.11 -14.76 -2.08
C LYS A 131 -29.91 -14.51 -0.81
N ASP A 132 -29.26 -14.28 0.32
CA ASP A 132 -29.92 -14.03 1.60
C ASP A 132 -30.80 -12.76 1.54
N LEU A 133 -30.31 -11.70 0.87
CA LEU A 133 -31.11 -10.49 0.61
C LEU A 133 -32.34 -10.78 -0.25
N LYS A 134 -32.21 -11.54 -1.34
CA LYS A 134 -33.34 -11.91 -2.23
C LYS A 134 -34.33 -12.85 -1.55
N ASP A 135 -33.86 -13.75 -0.69
CA ASP A 135 -34.74 -14.62 0.11
C ASP A 135 -35.55 -13.81 1.12
N ALA A 136 -34.95 -12.74 1.69
CA ALA A 136 -35.65 -11.83 2.62
C ALA A 136 -36.61 -10.86 1.90
N ASP A 137 -36.20 -10.29 0.76
CA ASP A 137 -37.03 -9.46 -0.12
C ASP A 137 -36.81 -9.80 -1.59
N PRO A 138 -37.68 -10.63 -2.17
CA PRO A 138 -37.58 -11.04 -3.58
C PRO A 138 -37.65 -9.88 -4.59
N ARG A 139 -38.12 -8.70 -4.16
CA ARG A 139 -38.25 -7.51 -5.01
C ARG A 139 -37.08 -6.54 -4.83
N ALA A 140 -36.13 -6.84 -3.95
CA ALA A 140 -34.97 -5.98 -3.75
C ALA A 140 -34.25 -5.74 -5.08
N ASP A 141 -34.15 -4.48 -5.48
CA ASP A 141 -33.33 -4.04 -6.62
C ASP A 141 -31.99 -3.60 -6.06
N ALA A 142 -31.01 -4.51 -6.10
CA ALA A 142 -29.75 -4.34 -5.40
C ALA A 142 -28.60 -4.90 -6.21
N ASN A 143 -27.44 -4.29 -6.05
CA ASN A 143 -26.17 -4.83 -6.50
C ASN A 143 -25.20 -4.93 -5.33
N MET A 144 -24.18 -5.77 -5.46
CA MET A 144 -23.10 -5.94 -4.50
C MET A 144 -21.77 -6.00 -5.24
N SER A 145 -20.76 -5.31 -4.70
CA SER A 145 -19.44 -5.32 -5.32
C SER A 145 -18.32 -5.30 -4.28
N TYR A 146 -17.20 -5.89 -4.64
CA TYR A 146 -15.95 -5.82 -3.90
C TYR A 146 -14.77 -5.63 -4.83
N ASP A 147 -14.01 -4.55 -4.62
CA ASP A 147 -12.78 -4.22 -5.36
C ASP A 147 -11.61 -4.20 -4.39
N ILE A 148 -10.53 -4.93 -4.71
CA ILE A 148 -9.28 -4.98 -3.96
C ILE A 148 -8.13 -4.62 -4.90
N ARG A 149 -7.26 -3.70 -4.46
CA ARG A 149 -6.03 -3.35 -5.17
C ARG A 149 -4.84 -3.35 -4.21
N LEU A 150 -3.78 -4.05 -4.59
CA LEU A 150 -2.51 -4.07 -3.89
C LEU A 150 -1.41 -3.62 -4.86
N ASN A 151 -1.06 -2.34 -4.83
CA ASN A 151 -0.16 -1.75 -5.81
C ASN A 151 1.19 -1.41 -5.16
N LYS A 152 2.29 -1.66 -5.89
CA LYS A 152 3.60 -1.14 -5.55
C LYS A 152 3.62 0.38 -5.77
N GLU A 153 3.58 1.14 -4.68
CA GLU A 153 3.48 2.60 -4.71
C GLU A 153 4.84 3.28 -4.87
N ALA A 154 5.84 2.80 -4.14
CA ALA A 154 7.17 3.37 -4.11
C ALA A 154 8.24 2.33 -3.82
N GLU A 155 9.47 2.66 -4.20
CA GLU A 155 10.66 1.86 -3.90
C GLU A 155 11.87 2.76 -3.70
N THR A 156 12.69 2.40 -2.70
CA THR A 156 14.01 2.98 -2.42
C THR A 156 15.04 1.84 -2.36
N ASP A 157 16.30 2.16 -2.09
CA ASP A 157 17.31 1.14 -1.82
C ASP A 157 17.04 0.35 -0.53
N SER A 158 16.30 0.93 0.41
CA SER A 158 16.05 0.36 1.74
C SER A 158 14.72 -0.35 1.90
N TYR A 159 13.68 0.10 1.19
CA TYR A 159 12.32 -0.45 1.34
C TYR A 159 11.49 -0.35 0.06
N VAL A 160 10.44 -1.16 0.02
CA VAL A 160 9.35 -1.10 -0.96
C VAL A 160 8.07 -0.75 -0.23
N THR A 161 7.25 0.15 -0.79
CA THR A 161 5.93 0.50 -0.27
C THR A 161 4.85 -0.13 -1.14
N TYR A 162 3.93 -0.84 -0.51
CA TYR A 162 2.69 -1.30 -1.13
C TYR A 162 1.51 -0.51 -0.58
N HIS A 163 0.65 -0.08 -1.48
CA HIS A 163 -0.64 0.52 -1.18
C HIS A 163 -1.74 -0.53 -1.32
N CYS A 164 -2.59 -0.64 -0.30
CA CYS A 164 -3.75 -1.51 -0.24
C CYS A 164 -5.00 -0.64 -0.24
N PHE A 165 -5.84 -0.83 -1.23
CA PHE A 165 -7.17 -0.24 -1.34
C PHE A 165 -8.20 -1.36 -1.36
N SER A 166 -9.31 -1.20 -0.66
CA SER A 166 -10.50 -2.00 -0.90
C SER A 166 -11.76 -1.16 -0.80
N TYR A 167 -12.73 -1.48 -1.64
CA TYR A 167 -14.08 -0.90 -1.63
C TYR A 167 -15.11 -2.00 -1.67
N VAL A 168 -16.06 -1.97 -0.73
CA VAL A 168 -17.16 -2.92 -0.66
C VAL A 168 -18.50 -2.20 -0.65
N TYR A 169 -19.45 -2.71 -1.42
CA TYR A 169 -20.85 -2.32 -1.37
C TYR A 169 -21.72 -3.58 -1.24
N LEU A 170 -22.52 -3.65 -0.19
CA LEU A 170 -23.38 -4.79 0.15
C LEU A 170 -24.86 -4.39 0.14
N ALA A 171 -25.28 -3.58 -0.84
CA ALA A 171 -26.64 -3.10 -0.99
C ALA A 171 -27.18 -2.27 0.21
N GLY A 172 -26.31 -1.69 1.01
CA GLY A 172 -26.66 -0.79 2.12
C GLY A 172 -26.83 0.66 1.68
N ALA A 173 -26.87 1.57 2.64
CA ALA A 173 -27.02 3.01 2.40
C ALA A 173 -25.83 3.61 1.62
N HIS A 174 -24.63 3.06 1.81
CA HIS A 174 -23.39 3.47 1.15
C HIS A 174 -22.38 2.34 1.14
N GLY A 175 -21.33 2.46 0.31
CA GLY A 175 -20.17 1.57 0.35
C GLY A 175 -19.22 1.90 1.49
N SER A 176 -18.23 1.05 1.69
CA SER A 176 -17.13 1.27 2.63
C SER A 176 -15.80 1.16 1.91
N THR A 177 -14.96 2.16 2.11
CA THR A 177 -13.58 2.20 1.60
C THR A 177 -12.61 1.97 2.75
N PHE A 178 -11.59 1.17 2.48
CA PHE A 178 -10.46 0.97 3.38
C PHE A 178 -9.17 1.16 2.61
N GLU A 179 -8.27 1.99 3.16
CA GLU A 179 -6.95 2.24 2.59
C GLU A 179 -5.86 2.11 3.64
N ARG A 180 -4.76 1.52 3.25
CA ARG A 180 -3.51 1.53 4.02
C ARG A 180 -2.32 1.30 3.11
N SER A 181 -1.16 1.76 3.52
CA SER A 181 0.10 1.35 2.91
C SER A 181 1.03 0.77 3.96
N PHE A 182 1.98 -0.02 3.52
CA PHE A 182 2.98 -0.61 4.40
C PHE A 182 4.33 -0.68 3.70
N ASN A 183 5.38 -0.46 4.48
CA ASN A 183 6.76 -0.55 3.99
C ASN A 183 7.29 -1.96 4.25
N ILE A 184 7.97 -2.53 3.26
CA ILE A 184 8.69 -3.80 3.35
C ILE A 184 10.18 -3.49 3.28
N VAL A 185 10.92 -3.85 4.31
CA VAL A 185 12.37 -3.62 4.42
C VAL A 185 13.09 -4.58 3.50
N LYS A 186 13.81 -4.09 2.48
CA LYS A 186 14.48 -4.94 1.46
C LYS A 186 15.49 -5.90 2.07
N ALA A 187 16.27 -5.44 3.03
CA ALA A 187 17.31 -6.24 3.69
C ALA A 187 16.75 -7.45 4.47
N THR A 188 15.49 -7.42 4.89
CA THR A 188 14.89 -8.49 5.71
C THR A 188 13.69 -9.16 5.04
N GLY A 189 13.12 -8.54 4.01
CA GLY A 189 11.87 -8.98 3.39
C GLY A 189 10.65 -8.94 4.31
N LYS A 190 10.70 -8.17 5.41
CA LYS A 190 9.63 -8.08 6.41
C LYS A 190 8.94 -6.71 6.37
N LYS A 191 7.66 -6.68 6.75
CA LYS A 191 6.98 -5.40 6.97
C LYS A 191 7.63 -4.64 8.11
N LEU A 192 7.80 -3.33 7.93
CA LEU A 192 8.14 -2.42 9.01
C LEU A 192 6.95 -2.36 9.97
N SER A 193 7.15 -2.73 11.23
CA SER A 193 6.06 -2.86 12.20
C SER A 193 5.44 -1.51 12.57
N GLN A 194 6.28 -0.52 12.77
CA GLN A 194 5.89 0.84 13.15
C GLN A 194 6.87 1.85 12.58
N VAL A 195 6.33 2.91 11.98
CA VAL A 195 7.11 4.06 11.49
C VAL A 195 7.24 5.10 12.59
N VAL A 196 6.15 5.40 13.29
CA VAL A 196 6.07 6.42 14.33
C VAL A 196 6.05 5.78 15.71
N ASP A 197 6.79 6.36 16.65
CA ASP A 197 6.79 5.92 18.05
C ASP A 197 5.45 6.23 18.72
N THR A 198 4.67 5.20 19.03
CA THR A 198 3.34 5.32 19.64
C THR A 198 3.36 5.96 21.02
N ALA A 199 4.48 5.88 21.75
CA ALA A 199 4.62 6.53 23.04
C ALA A 199 4.64 8.08 22.93
N ARG A 200 4.90 8.60 21.73
CA ARG A 200 5.03 10.03 21.46
C ARG A 200 3.74 10.68 20.94
N VAL A 201 2.59 10.00 20.98
CA VAL A 201 1.32 10.51 20.43
C VAL A 201 0.91 11.86 21.01
N LYS A 202 1.19 12.11 22.31
CA LYS A 202 0.89 13.41 22.95
C LYS A 202 1.76 14.55 22.39
N ASP A 203 3.02 14.27 22.12
CA ASP A 203 3.96 15.24 21.54
C ASP A 203 3.65 15.54 20.07
N LEU A 204 3.00 14.57 19.39
CA LEU A 204 2.60 14.68 17.99
C LEU A 204 1.33 15.52 17.77
N GLN A 205 0.57 15.87 18.84
CA GLN A 205 -0.73 16.54 18.67
C GLN A 205 -0.68 17.78 17.78
N PRO A 206 0.33 18.69 17.87
CA PRO A 206 0.38 19.85 16.98
C PRO A 206 0.50 19.47 15.50
N ILE A 207 1.15 18.32 15.20
CA ILE A 207 1.34 17.80 13.84
C ILE A 207 0.05 17.15 13.35
N LEU A 208 -0.56 16.25 14.16
CA LEU A 208 -1.78 15.54 13.82
C LEU A 208 -2.94 16.50 13.61
N ARG A 209 -3.15 17.44 14.55
CA ARG A 209 -4.20 18.48 14.45
C ARG A 209 -4.06 19.30 13.19
N LYS A 210 -2.82 19.76 12.89
CA LYS A 210 -2.56 20.52 11.66
C LYS A 210 -2.86 19.70 10.40
N GLY A 211 -2.50 18.41 10.37
CA GLY A 211 -2.75 17.53 9.25
C GLY A 211 -4.25 17.34 9.00
N VAL A 212 -5.00 16.98 10.04
CA VAL A 212 -6.45 16.80 9.97
C VAL A 212 -7.16 18.10 9.57
N LEU A 213 -6.78 19.22 10.19
CA LEU A 213 -7.35 20.53 9.87
C LEU A 213 -7.11 20.93 8.41
N SER A 214 -5.89 20.69 7.92
CA SER A 214 -5.55 20.96 6.51
C SER A 214 -6.40 20.12 5.57
N TYR A 215 -6.60 18.84 5.87
CA TYR A 215 -7.46 17.95 5.08
C TYR A 215 -8.91 18.47 5.04
N LEU A 216 -9.52 18.78 6.19
CA LEU A 216 -10.90 19.25 6.25
C LEU A 216 -11.11 20.55 5.48
N ASN A 217 -10.19 21.51 5.62
CA ASN A 217 -10.28 22.79 4.93
C ASN A 217 -10.05 22.67 3.40
N GLN A 218 -9.33 21.63 2.94
CA GLN A 218 -9.20 21.35 1.51
C GLN A 218 -10.47 20.73 0.92
N GLN A 219 -11.15 19.86 1.67
CA GLN A 219 -12.41 19.25 1.23
C GLN A 219 -13.51 20.29 1.09
N SER A 220 -13.65 21.20 2.07
CA SER A 220 -14.63 22.29 2.01
C SER A 220 -14.46 23.20 0.78
N GLY A 221 -13.21 23.42 0.36
CA GLY A 221 -12.90 24.24 -0.83
C GLY A 221 -13.17 23.58 -2.19
N THR A 222 -13.39 22.25 -2.23
CA THR A 222 -13.63 21.52 -3.49
C THR A 222 -15.10 21.27 -3.79
N GLU A 223 -15.98 21.23 -2.78
CA GLU A 223 -17.41 20.96 -2.96
C GLU A 223 -18.27 22.23 -3.15
N SER A 224 -17.80 23.38 -2.70
CA SER A 224 -18.54 24.64 -2.77
C SER A 224 -17.74 25.71 -3.53
N GLN A 225 -18.27 26.13 -4.69
CA GLN A 225 -17.79 27.33 -5.40
C GLN A 225 -18.31 28.64 -4.78
N THR A 226 -18.73 28.63 -3.53
CA THR A 226 -19.15 29.83 -2.80
C THR A 226 -17.96 30.42 -2.06
N GLU A 227 -17.55 31.61 -2.44
CA GLU A 227 -16.39 32.38 -1.94
C GLU A 227 -16.44 32.74 -0.44
N ASN A 228 -17.35 32.15 0.37
CA ASN A 228 -17.61 32.54 1.75
C ASN A 228 -17.68 31.37 2.76
N GLU A 229 -17.13 30.18 2.48
CA GLU A 229 -17.04 29.16 3.52
C GLU A 229 -15.90 29.51 4.48
N GLU A 230 -16.27 29.75 5.74
CA GLU A 230 -15.35 30.04 6.83
C GLU A 230 -14.51 28.78 7.12
N GLN A 231 -13.18 28.90 7.03
CA GLN A 231 -12.27 27.78 7.31
C GLN A 231 -12.44 27.32 8.78
N ILE A 232 -12.45 26.01 8.97
CA ILE A 232 -12.44 25.39 10.30
C ILE A 232 -11.15 25.81 11.01
N THR A 233 -11.29 26.32 12.22
CA THR A 233 -10.14 26.67 13.07
C THR A 233 -9.73 25.51 13.98
N ASP A 234 -8.51 25.55 14.53
CA ASP A 234 -8.03 24.52 15.47
C ASP A 234 -8.91 24.45 16.75
N ALA A 235 -9.48 25.56 17.18
CA ALA A 235 -10.39 25.58 18.32
C ALA A 235 -11.71 24.83 18.06
N GLN A 236 -12.20 24.89 16.82
CA GLN A 236 -13.44 24.21 16.39
C GLN A 236 -13.21 22.74 16.04
N LEU A 237 -11.95 22.32 15.80
CA LEU A 237 -11.64 20.99 15.29
C LEU A 237 -12.24 19.86 16.17
N ASN A 238 -12.27 20.02 17.48
CA ASN A 238 -12.82 19.02 18.40
C ASN A 238 -14.35 18.79 18.21
N ASP A 239 -15.08 19.77 17.67
CA ASP A 239 -16.52 19.66 17.44
C ASP A 239 -16.82 18.76 16.21
N TYR A 240 -15.86 18.56 15.35
CA TYR A 240 -15.96 17.71 14.15
C TYR A 240 -15.48 16.28 14.39
N LEU A 241 -14.69 16.03 15.44
CA LEU A 241 -14.00 14.77 15.64
C LEU A 241 -14.61 13.90 16.74
N PHE A 242 -14.61 12.58 16.55
CA PHE A 242 -14.97 11.56 17.54
C PHE A 242 -13.74 11.19 18.39
N ILE A 243 -13.23 12.15 19.14
CA ILE A 243 -12.00 11.98 19.93
C ILE A 243 -12.24 12.23 21.42
N GLU A 244 -11.48 11.56 22.26
CA GLU A 244 -11.53 11.75 23.71
C GLU A 244 -10.48 12.79 24.17
N ASN A 245 -10.88 13.68 25.06
CA ASN A 245 -10.00 14.66 25.69
C ASN A 245 -9.19 15.55 24.69
N GLY A 246 -9.71 15.73 23.47
CA GLY A 246 -9.06 16.52 22.44
C GLY A 246 -7.78 15.89 21.86
N ILE A 247 -7.52 14.61 22.13
CA ILE A 247 -6.35 13.86 21.66
C ILE A 247 -6.72 13.10 20.40
N ILE A 248 -6.10 13.45 19.27
CA ILE A 248 -6.19 12.68 18.04
C ILE A 248 -5.28 11.44 18.18
N PRO A 249 -5.83 10.20 18.11
CA PRO A 249 -5.03 8.97 18.16
C PRO A 249 -4.14 8.86 16.91
N LEU A 250 -3.15 7.96 16.94
CA LEU A 250 -2.54 7.50 15.69
C LEU A 250 -3.55 6.65 14.92
N PRO A 251 -3.49 6.64 13.57
CA PRO A 251 -4.41 5.80 12.78
C PRO A 251 -4.26 4.32 13.15
N SER A 252 -5.36 3.59 13.09
CA SER A 252 -5.43 2.13 13.30
C SER A 252 -4.53 1.37 12.32
N SER A 253 -4.46 1.84 11.08
CA SER A 253 -3.41 1.45 10.13
C SER A 253 -2.15 2.26 10.41
N SER A 254 -1.01 1.58 10.68
CA SER A 254 0.25 2.28 10.97
C SER A 254 0.58 3.30 9.88
N PRO A 255 0.97 4.54 10.23
CA PRO A 255 1.55 5.47 9.27
C PRO A 255 2.73 4.84 8.53
N TYR A 256 3.00 5.26 7.30
CA TYR A 256 4.03 4.65 6.47
C TYR A 256 5.00 5.69 5.89
N LEU A 257 6.20 5.24 5.54
CA LEU A 257 7.19 6.05 4.83
C LEU A 257 6.74 6.23 3.39
N ALA A 258 6.48 7.46 3.00
CA ALA A 258 6.21 7.90 1.64
C ALA A 258 7.43 8.63 1.08
N LYS A 259 7.41 8.94 -0.22
CA LYS A 259 8.52 9.62 -0.91
C LYS A 259 8.86 10.99 -0.31
N ASP A 260 7.87 11.71 0.14
CA ASP A 260 7.93 13.10 0.60
C ASP A 260 7.79 13.25 2.14
N GLY A 261 7.64 12.13 2.86
CA GLY A 261 7.50 12.17 4.32
C GLY A 261 6.91 10.91 4.93
N VAL A 262 6.12 11.09 5.97
CA VAL A 262 5.32 10.04 6.59
C VAL A 262 3.86 10.34 6.32
N HIS A 263 3.18 9.37 5.72
CA HIS A 263 1.77 9.48 5.39
C HIS A 263 0.88 8.85 6.46
N PHE A 264 -0.20 9.54 6.80
CA PHE A 264 -1.21 9.15 7.78
C PHE A 264 -2.54 8.97 7.06
N ILE A 265 -3.25 7.86 7.33
CA ILE A 265 -4.58 7.59 6.80
C ILE A 265 -5.48 7.12 7.95
N TYR A 266 -6.51 7.90 8.27
CA TYR A 266 -7.59 7.48 9.16
C TYR A 266 -8.74 6.94 8.32
N GLN A 267 -9.28 5.81 8.75
CA GLN A 267 -10.39 5.16 8.06
C GLN A 267 -11.71 5.93 8.26
N GLN A 268 -12.70 5.63 7.43
CA GLN A 268 -14.06 6.11 7.64
C GLN A 268 -14.53 5.76 9.05
N TYR A 269 -15.17 6.69 9.74
CA TYR A 269 -15.63 6.59 11.14
C TYR A 269 -14.51 6.50 12.20
N GLU A 270 -13.24 6.50 11.86
CA GLU A 270 -12.15 6.33 12.84
C GLU A 270 -11.99 7.53 13.77
N ILE A 271 -12.04 8.74 13.23
CA ILE A 271 -11.91 9.99 14.00
C ILE A 271 -13.03 11.00 13.74
N GLY A 272 -14.03 10.66 12.93
CA GLY A 272 -15.14 11.55 12.60
C GLY A 272 -16.22 10.84 11.78
N PRO A 273 -17.31 11.54 11.40
CA PRO A 273 -18.43 10.95 10.66
C PRO A 273 -18.03 10.51 9.25
N TYR A 274 -18.81 9.59 8.68
CA TYR A 274 -18.58 9.02 7.33
C TYR A 274 -18.31 10.08 6.24
N VAL A 275 -19.02 11.20 6.31
CA VAL A 275 -18.89 12.31 5.33
C VAL A 275 -17.47 12.91 5.26
N MET A 276 -16.66 12.74 6.31
CA MET A 276 -15.25 13.16 6.28
C MET A 276 -14.40 12.30 5.34
N GLY A 277 -14.89 11.13 4.93
CA GLY A 277 -14.12 10.21 4.08
C GLY A 277 -12.91 9.61 4.80
N LEU A 278 -11.85 9.36 4.03
CA LEU A 278 -10.55 8.90 4.54
C LEU A 278 -9.68 10.12 4.84
N VAL A 279 -9.55 10.48 6.10
CA VAL A 279 -8.72 11.64 6.48
C VAL A 279 -7.25 11.30 6.30
N SER A 280 -6.62 11.89 5.29
CA SER A 280 -5.23 11.58 4.95
C SER A 280 -4.36 12.82 4.75
N PHE A 281 -3.11 12.74 5.17
CA PHE A 281 -2.13 13.81 5.01
C PHE A 281 -0.69 13.29 5.13
N THR A 282 0.24 14.02 4.52
CA THR A 282 1.68 13.74 4.61
C THR A 282 2.36 14.75 5.51
N VAL A 283 3.24 14.26 6.39
CA VAL A 283 4.11 15.08 7.23
C VAL A 283 5.53 14.99 6.71
N PRO A 284 6.15 16.12 6.29
CA PRO A 284 7.52 16.12 5.78
C PRO A 284 8.53 15.56 6.77
N LEU A 285 9.57 14.88 6.26
CA LEU A 285 10.56 14.17 7.09
C LEU A 285 11.23 15.08 8.12
N GLU A 286 11.54 16.32 7.79
CA GLU A 286 12.19 17.27 8.70
C GLU A 286 11.35 17.57 9.95
N LYS A 287 10.02 17.43 9.87
CA LYS A 287 9.08 17.67 10.99
C LYS A 287 8.80 16.42 11.80
N ILE A 288 8.73 15.25 11.13
CA ILE A 288 8.33 13.99 11.77
C ILE A 288 9.52 13.18 12.29
N LYS A 289 10.72 13.41 11.78
CA LYS A 289 11.94 12.66 12.13
C LYS A 289 12.19 12.46 13.63
N PRO A 290 11.94 13.45 14.53
CA PRO A 290 12.10 13.25 15.97
C PRO A 290 11.17 12.22 16.60
N TYR A 291 10.11 11.82 15.89
CA TYR A 291 9.06 10.93 16.36
C TYR A 291 9.10 9.56 15.70
N LEU A 292 10.08 9.32 14.82
CA LEU A 292 10.22 8.04 14.14
C LEU A 292 10.83 6.98 15.04
N THR A 293 10.46 5.72 14.81
CA THR A 293 11.12 4.58 15.46
C THR A 293 12.56 4.44 14.99
N GLY A 294 13.39 3.76 15.80
CA GLY A 294 14.78 3.49 15.42
C GLY A 294 14.91 2.63 14.15
N GLU A 295 13.92 1.78 13.85
CA GLU A 295 13.88 1.00 12.61
C GLU A 295 13.59 1.90 11.40
N ALA A 296 12.58 2.76 11.48
CA ALA A 296 12.26 3.70 10.40
C ALA A 296 13.42 4.64 10.09
N LEU A 297 14.11 5.15 11.12
CA LEU A 297 15.28 6.03 10.95
C LEU A 297 16.45 5.38 10.20
N LYS A 298 16.63 4.05 10.31
CA LYS A 298 17.67 3.31 9.58
C LYS A 298 17.39 3.23 8.08
N LEU A 299 16.13 3.30 7.68
CA LEU A 299 15.70 3.23 6.28
C LEU A 299 15.81 4.56 5.52
N LEU A 300 16.06 5.66 6.22
CA LEU A 300 16.18 7.01 5.67
C LEU A 300 17.65 7.46 5.46
N LYS A 301 18.59 6.53 5.56
CA LYS A 301 20.02 6.79 5.41
C LYS A 301 20.49 6.64 3.97
#